data_bebbd34a8571b5ba9199b427fa421ea4
#
_entry.id   bebbd34a8571b5ba9199b427fa421ea4
#
_cell.length_a   1.000
_cell.length_b   1.000
_cell.length_c   1.000
_cell.angle_alpha   90.00
_cell.angle_beta   90.00
_cell.angle_gamma   90.00
#
_symmetry.space_group_name_H-M   'P 1'
#
loop_
_entity.id
_entity.type
_entity.pdbx_description
1 polymer ?
#
loop_
_entity_poly.entity_id
_entity_poly.type
_entity_poly.pdbx_seq_one_letter_code
_entity_poly.pdbx_strand_id
1 'polypeptide(L)'
;WPGAWRAVRACALLLACAPLAQAADDVADAQSTPPQQAQALPEPQMAAQAQASFVLQAVEFIGVSGVPESELQAAVADRIGQQVTLQELEQLAAKAAAVYRAHGYALVQVFVPVQEVVDGRVRLNVVEGSLGDISIDIAPGAPIQQERVARTLAILTPGKPLNNRDYERAMLLLSDLPGIKPQSAITVGAASGASDLKVQVGARDRVNYGLELDNFGTRDSGRLRLTGSLRWASPFERGDNLDLRVMAAEGMHTAFGRISYESPVGYSGLRLGGGLARVQYELGGPFAALQPTGVGEVADLSFSYPLIRQRGTNLFLRGGFDDKRLTDCFEAVGFRTRKRIHGATLGMSLERRDRWAGGGYTSLNAQAYHGRLDIRDAMGELFDRPPFGYGTEGSFSKFSLQFARLQYLAPKLSLFVGGGMQRASKNLDTYEKLSLGGPKAVRAYATGEVLVDDGWLATMELRFALRPDTTLFAFFDAARGDQFHEPRPFDGDLSRSLRGHGLGLNWSKPGNVTVNLSVAWRDTAAGVTDGGDRNPRLYWSIQKAF
;
A
#
# COMPACT_ATOMS: atom_id res chain seq x y z
N TRP A 1 6.66 -20.00 38.00
CA TRP A 1 5.37 -19.50 37.56
C TRP A 1 5.27 -19.37 36.02
N PRO A 2 5.29 -20.50 35.31
CA PRO A 2 5.22 -20.52 33.86
C PRO A 2 3.87 -20.06 33.28
N GLY A 3 2.81 -20.05 34.11
CA GLY A 3 1.44 -19.74 33.66
C GLY A 3 1.13 -18.25 33.44
N ALA A 4 1.70 -17.36 34.26
CA ALA A 4 1.43 -15.92 34.17
C ALA A 4 1.96 -15.27 32.87
N TRP A 5 3.07 -15.77 32.35
CA TRP A 5 3.65 -15.29 31.10
C TRP A 5 2.84 -15.66 29.84
N ARG A 6 2.02 -16.72 29.92
CA ARG A 6 1.14 -17.09 28.81
C ARG A 6 -0.07 -16.16 28.67
N ALA A 7 -0.56 -15.60 29.79
CA ALA A 7 -1.68 -14.66 29.79
C ALA A 7 -1.34 -13.34 29.11
N VAL A 8 -0.15 -12.81 29.32
CA VAL A 8 0.33 -11.57 28.69
C VAL A 8 0.50 -11.70 27.17
N ARG A 9 0.76 -12.93 26.68
CA ARG A 9 0.92 -13.21 25.24
C ARG A 9 -0.35 -13.03 24.41
N ALA A 10 -1.53 -13.23 25.00
CA ALA A 10 -2.79 -13.12 24.28
C ALA A 10 -3.19 -11.67 23.93
N CYS A 11 -2.59 -10.69 24.59
CA CYS A 11 -3.00 -9.28 24.50
C CYS A 11 -2.23 -8.43 23.50
N ALA A 12 -0.96 -8.76 23.25
CA ALA A 12 -0.13 -8.05 22.28
C ALA A 12 -0.69 -8.08 20.85
N LEU A 13 -1.57 -9.02 20.57
CA LEU A 13 -2.14 -9.26 19.24
C LEU A 13 -3.09 -8.20 18.72
N LEU A 14 -3.76 -7.48 19.60
CA LEU A 14 -4.80 -6.54 19.19
C LEU A 14 -4.26 -5.19 18.71
N LEU A 15 -3.08 -4.80 19.18
CA LEU A 15 -2.43 -3.55 18.80
C LEU A 15 -1.48 -3.70 17.59
N ALA A 16 -0.91 -4.90 17.39
CA ALA A 16 0.03 -5.18 16.29
C ALA A 16 -0.62 -5.50 14.93
N CYS A 17 -1.96 -5.70 14.88
CA CYS A 17 -2.66 -6.17 13.68
C CYS A 17 -3.15 -5.07 12.72
N ALA A 18 -2.71 -3.83 12.84
CA ALA A 18 -3.38 -2.74 12.12
C ALA A 18 -3.02 -2.48 10.65
N PRO A 19 -1.87 -2.82 10.02
CA PRO A 19 -1.68 -2.33 8.65
C PRO A 19 -1.71 -3.36 7.51
N LEU A 20 -1.91 -4.66 7.75
CA LEU A 20 -1.72 -5.66 6.69
C LEU A 20 -2.92 -5.89 5.75
N ALA A 21 -4.12 -5.42 6.08
CA ALA A 21 -5.34 -5.74 5.34
C ALA A 21 -5.79 -4.71 4.31
N GLN A 22 -5.28 -3.48 4.35
CA GLN A 22 -5.76 -2.41 3.46
C GLN A 22 -5.11 -2.35 2.07
N ALA A 23 -3.98 -3.02 1.86
CA ALA A 23 -3.29 -2.94 0.58
C ALA A 23 -3.87 -3.84 -0.54
N ALA A 24 -4.75 -4.79 -0.21
CA ALA A 24 -5.26 -5.75 -1.19
C ALA A 24 -6.66 -5.41 -1.74
N ASP A 25 -7.48 -4.67 -1.01
CA ASP A 25 -8.89 -4.43 -1.40
C ASP A 25 -9.12 -3.15 -2.21
N ASP A 26 -8.21 -2.16 -2.16
CA ASP A 26 -8.33 -0.91 -2.94
C ASP A 26 -8.00 -1.06 -4.44
N VAL A 27 -7.72 -2.27 -4.93
CA VAL A 27 -7.26 -2.51 -6.31
C VAL A 27 -8.39 -2.66 -7.32
N ALA A 28 -9.65 -2.78 -6.89
CA ALA A 28 -10.74 -3.21 -7.77
C ALA A 28 -11.39 -2.10 -8.62
N ASP A 29 -11.22 -0.81 -8.33
CA ASP A 29 -12.11 0.22 -8.90
C ASP A 29 -11.44 1.32 -9.74
N ALA A 30 -10.19 1.17 -10.13
CA ALA A 30 -9.52 2.11 -11.04
C ALA A 30 -9.51 1.61 -12.49
N GLN A 31 -10.66 1.22 -13.03
CA GLN A 31 -10.85 1.15 -14.48
C GLN A 31 -11.21 2.56 -15.00
N SER A 32 -10.20 3.42 -15.13
CA SER A 32 -10.33 4.60 -15.98
C SER A 32 -10.23 4.15 -17.41
N THR A 33 -11.31 4.36 -18.17
CA THR A 33 -11.37 4.26 -19.63
C THR A 33 -10.15 4.92 -20.24
N PRO A 34 -9.45 4.30 -21.20
CA PRO A 34 -8.38 4.96 -21.93
C PRO A 34 -8.95 6.19 -22.65
N PRO A 35 -8.18 7.29 -22.78
CA PRO A 35 -8.63 8.45 -23.51
C PRO A 35 -9.01 8.03 -24.93
N GLN A 36 -10.21 8.40 -25.36
CA GLN A 36 -10.62 8.26 -26.77
C GLN A 36 -9.57 8.95 -27.63
N GLN A 37 -9.04 8.21 -28.58
CA GLN A 37 -8.13 8.72 -29.58
C GLN A 37 -8.78 9.93 -30.26
N ALA A 38 -8.06 11.07 -30.21
CA ALA A 38 -8.42 12.23 -31.00
C ALA A 38 -8.49 11.81 -32.48
N GLN A 39 -9.60 12.14 -33.11
CA GLN A 39 -9.78 11.93 -34.56
C GLN A 39 -8.63 12.63 -35.30
N ALA A 40 -7.91 11.87 -36.09
CA ALA A 40 -6.90 12.36 -36.99
C ALA A 40 -7.52 13.37 -37.97
N LEU A 41 -6.89 14.54 -38.10
CA LEU A 41 -7.18 15.49 -39.15
C LEU A 41 -6.88 14.85 -40.51
N PRO A 42 -7.62 15.18 -41.57
CA PRO A 42 -7.44 14.57 -42.89
C PRO A 42 -6.03 14.86 -43.43
N GLU A 43 -5.35 13.81 -43.85
CA GLU A 43 -4.06 13.89 -44.52
C GLU A 43 -4.17 14.65 -45.86
N PRO A 44 -3.28 15.61 -46.13
CA PRO A 44 -3.17 16.15 -47.47
C PRO A 44 -2.56 15.08 -48.38
N GLN A 45 -3.27 14.77 -49.48
CA GLN A 45 -2.82 13.87 -50.53
C GLN A 45 -1.52 14.37 -51.17
N MET A 46 -0.39 13.71 -50.86
CA MET A 46 0.87 13.87 -51.62
C MET A 46 1.28 12.52 -52.21
N ALA A 47 0.61 12.10 -53.25
CA ALA A 47 0.84 10.78 -53.87
C ALA A 47 1.90 10.76 -55.02
N ALA A 48 2.70 11.80 -55.23
CA ALA A 48 3.57 11.88 -56.43
C ALA A 48 5.08 12.08 -56.17
N GLN A 49 5.57 12.15 -54.93
CA GLN A 49 7.00 12.41 -54.68
C GLN A 49 7.76 11.26 -53.98
N ALA A 50 7.20 10.07 -53.93
CA ALA A 50 7.74 8.92 -53.16
C ALA A 50 9.00 8.25 -53.75
N GLN A 51 9.57 8.70 -54.86
CA GLN A 51 10.70 8.05 -55.54
C GLN A 51 12.01 8.85 -55.56
N ALA A 52 12.05 10.09 -55.11
CA ALA A 52 13.31 10.83 -55.02
C ALA A 52 14.11 10.38 -53.78
N SER A 53 15.32 9.85 -53.96
CA SER A 53 16.25 9.51 -52.90
C SER A 53 17.50 10.38 -52.97
N PHE A 54 18.06 10.73 -51.84
CA PHE A 54 19.30 11.50 -51.70
C PHE A 54 20.13 10.99 -50.52
N VAL A 55 21.41 11.34 -50.46
CA VAL A 55 22.28 10.97 -49.35
C VAL A 55 22.06 11.96 -48.22
N LEU A 56 21.65 11.47 -47.06
CA LEU A 56 21.40 12.25 -45.84
C LEU A 56 22.74 12.60 -45.19
N GLN A 57 23.14 13.88 -45.15
CA GLN A 57 24.38 14.31 -44.50
C GLN A 57 24.17 14.82 -43.08
N ALA A 58 23.05 15.47 -42.81
CA ALA A 58 22.71 15.97 -41.47
C ALA A 58 21.21 16.16 -41.29
N VAL A 59 20.76 16.03 -40.06
CA VAL A 59 19.38 16.36 -39.61
C VAL A 59 19.46 17.53 -38.64
N GLU A 60 18.75 18.61 -38.93
CA GLU A 60 18.58 19.75 -38.04
C GLU A 60 17.18 19.70 -37.42
N PHE A 61 17.11 19.73 -36.08
CA PHE A 61 15.85 19.76 -35.35
C PHE A 61 15.47 21.20 -34.98
N ILE A 62 14.30 21.65 -35.41
CA ILE A 62 13.78 23.01 -35.16
C ILE A 62 12.64 22.92 -34.12
N GLY A 63 12.69 23.75 -33.06
CA GLY A 63 11.65 23.81 -32.02
C GLY A 63 11.85 22.85 -30.85
N VAL A 64 13.09 22.42 -30.62
CA VAL A 64 13.45 21.52 -29.51
C VAL A 64 13.61 22.32 -28.21
N SER A 65 12.90 21.90 -27.13
CA SER A 65 13.08 22.47 -25.77
C SER A 65 13.01 21.41 -24.65
N GLY A 66 12.24 20.37 -24.80
CA GLY A 66 11.93 19.40 -23.73
C GLY A 66 12.89 18.22 -23.62
N VAL A 67 13.77 18.00 -24.61
CA VAL A 67 14.68 16.85 -24.67
C VAL A 67 16.07 17.33 -25.13
N PRO A 68 17.18 16.77 -24.60
CA PRO A 68 18.52 17.10 -25.12
C PRO A 68 18.63 16.77 -26.61
N GLU A 69 19.09 17.73 -27.40
CA GLU A 69 19.24 17.56 -28.86
C GLU A 69 20.19 16.40 -29.19
N SER A 70 21.18 16.12 -28.35
CA SER A 70 22.09 14.99 -28.49
C SER A 70 21.40 13.63 -28.56
N GLU A 71 20.28 13.45 -27.83
CA GLU A 71 19.52 12.21 -27.87
C GLU A 71 18.69 12.07 -29.14
N LEU A 72 18.19 13.18 -29.69
CA LEU A 72 17.52 13.21 -30.98
C LEU A 72 18.51 12.91 -32.11
N GLN A 73 19.71 13.51 -32.05
CA GLN A 73 20.79 13.23 -33.01
C GLN A 73 21.21 11.76 -32.96
N ALA A 74 21.34 11.18 -31.76
CA ALA A 74 21.65 9.75 -31.59
C ALA A 74 20.59 8.83 -32.19
N ALA A 75 19.29 9.20 -32.10
CA ALA A 75 18.17 8.41 -32.62
C ALA A 75 18.12 8.35 -34.16
N VAL A 76 18.77 9.30 -34.86
CA VAL A 76 18.80 9.37 -36.33
C VAL A 76 20.19 9.06 -36.90
N ALA A 77 21.21 8.89 -36.06
CA ALA A 77 22.60 8.71 -36.45
C ALA A 77 22.85 7.51 -37.37
N ASP A 78 22.04 6.45 -37.23
CA ASP A 78 22.11 5.23 -38.03
C ASP A 78 21.79 5.44 -39.53
N ARG A 79 21.22 6.58 -39.89
CA ARG A 79 20.87 6.91 -41.26
C ARG A 79 21.74 8.01 -41.90
N ILE A 80 22.59 8.63 -41.12
CA ILE A 80 23.53 9.63 -41.67
C ILE A 80 24.54 8.95 -42.63
N GLY A 81 24.77 9.53 -43.79
CA GLY A 81 25.59 8.98 -44.86
C GLY A 81 24.89 7.94 -45.74
N GLN A 82 23.63 7.63 -45.52
CA GLN A 82 22.86 6.67 -46.33
C GLN A 82 21.92 7.37 -47.30
N GLN A 83 21.52 6.67 -48.36
CA GLN A 83 20.43 7.12 -49.23
C GLN A 83 19.12 6.99 -48.45
N VAL A 84 18.32 8.06 -48.48
CA VAL A 84 17.01 8.11 -47.82
C VAL A 84 15.95 8.65 -48.78
N THR A 85 14.75 8.12 -48.66
CA THR A 85 13.52 8.56 -49.31
C THR A 85 12.69 9.42 -48.36
N LEU A 86 11.65 10.08 -48.83
CA LEU A 86 10.71 10.85 -48.01
C LEU A 86 10.08 9.95 -46.92
N GLN A 87 9.70 8.73 -47.27
CA GLN A 87 9.14 7.76 -46.32
C GLN A 87 10.12 7.40 -45.22
N GLU A 88 11.41 7.29 -45.51
CA GLU A 88 12.43 7.04 -44.48
C GLU A 88 12.68 8.26 -43.60
N LEU A 89 12.55 9.48 -44.13
CA LEU A 89 12.57 10.71 -43.35
C LEU A 89 11.38 10.78 -42.35
N GLU A 90 10.20 10.36 -42.77
CA GLU A 90 9.04 10.24 -41.88
C GLU A 90 9.26 9.21 -40.77
N GLN A 91 9.97 8.10 -41.08
CA GLN A 91 10.40 7.15 -40.08
C GLN A 91 11.41 7.75 -39.08
N LEU A 92 12.33 8.59 -39.54
CA LEU A 92 13.26 9.31 -38.65
C LEU A 92 12.51 10.32 -37.78
N ALA A 93 11.53 11.04 -38.33
CA ALA A 93 10.66 11.90 -37.54
C ALA A 93 9.89 11.08 -36.48
N ALA A 94 9.39 9.90 -36.82
CA ALA A 94 8.75 8.99 -35.86
C ALA A 94 9.69 8.47 -34.77
N LYS A 95 10.97 8.18 -35.10
CA LYS A 95 12.02 7.83 -34.12
C LYS A 95 12.27 9.00 -33.16
N ALA A 96 12.43 10.22 -33.67
CA ALA A 96 12.59 11.42 -32.85
C ALA A 96 11.38 11.65 -31.93
N ALA A 97 10.16 11.50 -32.45
CA ALA A 97 8.94 11.56 -31.64
C ALA A 97 8.89 10.46 -30.56
N ALA A 98 9.47 9.28 -30.81
CA ALA A 98 9.57 8.21 -29.82
C ALA A 98 10.51 8.58 -28.66
N VAL A 99 11.62 9.31 -28.92
CA VAL A 99 12.50 9.85 -27.87
C VAL A 99 11.73 10.80 -26.96
N TYR A 100 10.96 11.72 -27.51
CA TYR A 100 10.11 12.62 -26.73
C TYR A 100 9.09 11.87 -25.88
N ARG A 101 8.43 10.84 -26.45
CA ARG A 101 7.47 10.02 -25.71
C ARG A 101 8.14 9.25 -24.58
N ALA A 102 9.38 8.79 -24.75
CA ALA A 102 10.15 8.15 -23.67
C ALA A 102 10.46 9.12 -22.52
N HIS A 103 10.63 10.41 -22.82
CA HIS A 103 10.80 11.47 -21.83
C HIS A 103 9.45 11.97 -21.24
N GLY A 104 8.31 11.43 -21.72
CA GLY A 104 6.99 11.75 -21.19
C GLY A 104 6.24 12.84 -21.93
N TYR A 105 6.71 13.29 -23.09
CA TYR A 105 5.99 14.28 -23.92
C TYR A 105 5.11 13.57 -24.94
N ALA A 106 3.86 13.28 -24.56
CA ALA A 106 2.94 12.51 -25.41
C ALA A 106 2.33 13.31 -26.58
N LEU A 107 2.27 14.64 -26.46
CA LEU A 107 1.65 15.53 -27.44
C LEU A 107 2.62 16.07 -28.48
N VAL A 108 3.85 15.54 -28.53
CA VAL A 108 4.84 15.96 -29.52
C VAL A 108 4.47 15.48 -30.92
N GLN A 109 4.63 16.36 -31.91
CA GLN A 109 4.62 16.03 -33.32
C GLN A 109 5.97 16.38 -33.94
N VAL A 110 6.58 15.44 -34.64
CA VAL A 110 7.79 15.65 -35.41
C VAL A 110 7.46 15.34 -36.85
N PHE A 111 7.72 16.27 -37.75
CA PHE A 111 7.39 16.11 -39.16
C PHE A 111 8.45 16.76 -40.06
N VAL A 112 8.48 16.33 -41.30
CA VAL A 112 9.30 16.90 -42.38
C VAL A 112 8.53 18.07 -43.01
N PRO A 113 8.98 19.33 -42.82
CA PRO A 113 8.34 20.46 -43.50
C PRO A 113 8.61 20.42 -45.01
N VAL A 114 7.82 21.14 -45.79
CA VAL A 114 8.12 21.38 -47.18
C VAL A 114 9.42 22.19 -47.26
N GLN A 115 10.46 21.63 -47.88
CA GLN A 115 11.81 22.22 -47.94
C GLN A 115 12.55 21.76 -49.19
N GLU A 116 13.52 22.55 -49.60
CA GLU A 116 14.55 22.12 -50.56
C GLU A 116 15.70 21.48 -49.80
N VAL A 117 16.12 20.28 -50.20
CA VAL A 117 17.26 19.60 -49.63
C VAL A 117 18.53 20.09 -50.31
N VAL A 118 19.36 20.86 -49.55
CA VAL A 118 20.64 21.37 -50.02
C VAL A 118 21.75 20.60 -49.29
N ASP A 119 22.72 20.07 -50.02
CA ASP A 119 23.86 19.31 -49.50
C ASP A 119 23.48 18.15 -48.56
N GLY A 120 22.35 17.52 -48.83
CA GLY A 120 21.87 16.39 -48.00
C GLY A 120 21.44 16.77 -46.57
N ARG A 121 21.23 18.05 -46.28
CA ARG A 121 20.76 18.54 -44.97
C ARG A 121 19.22 18.60 -44.96
N VAL A 122 18.62 18.03 -43.94
CA VAL A 122 17.18 17.98 -43.75
C VAL A 122 16.79 18.62 -42.44
N ARG A 123 15.74 19.43 -42.45
CA ARG A 123 15.13 19.97 -41.23
C ARG A 123 13.95 19.11 -40.83
N LEU A 124 13.87 18.79 -39.57
CA LEU A 124 12.70 18.19 -38.92
C LEU A 124 12.12 19.19 -37.93
N ASN A 125 10.86 19.56 -38.15
CA ASN A 125 10.14 20.46 -37.27
C ASN A 125 9.58 19.64 -36.09
N VAL A 126 9.87 20.10 -34.88
CA VAL A 126 9.34 19.56 -33.65
C VAL A 126 8.30 20.54 -33.09
N VAL A 127 7.06 20.09 -32.99
CA VAL A 127 5.99 20.81 -32.31
C VAL A 127 5.76 20.10 -30.99
N GLU A 128 6.34 20.65 -29.92
CA GLU A 128 6.10 20.20 -28.57
C GLU A 128 4.74 20.74 -28.14
N GLY A 129 3.72 19.88 -28.10
CA GLY A 129 2.37 20.30 -27.74
C GLY A 129 2.37 21.00 -26.38
N SER A 130 2.08 22.29 -26.35
CA SER A 130 2.02 23.10 -25.14
C SER A 130 0.69 22.93 -24.41
N LEU A 131 0.72 23.07 -23.09
CA LEU A 131 -0.49 23.16 -22.30
C LEU A 131 -1.11 24.55 -22.51
N GLY A 132 -2.35 24.61 -22.95
CA GLY A 132 -3.14 25.83 -23.01
C GLY A 132 -3.79 26.14 -21.65
N ASP A 133 -5.05 26.49 -21.66
CA ASP A 133 -5.79 26.82 -20.44
C ASP A 133 -6.17 25.56 -19.64
N ILE A 134 -6.19 25.72 -18.30
CA ILE A 134 -6.71 24.71 -17.38
C ILE A 134 -8.08 25.17 -16.87
N SER A 135 -9.14 24.49 -17.28
CA SER A 135 -10.49 24.74 -16.77
C SER A 135 -10.88 23.71 -15.71
N ILE A 136 -11.44 24.18 -14.61
CA ILE A 136 -11.87 23.35 -13.48
C ILE A 136 -13.38 23.50 -13.31
N ASP A 137 -14.06 22.38 -13.37
CA ASP A 137 -15.50 22.26 -13.18
C ASP A 137 -15.78 21.33 -12.00
N ILE A 138 -16.36 21.89 -10.93
CA ILE A 138 -16.67 21.14 -9.70
C ILE A 138 -18.17 20.89 -9.67
N ALA A 139 -18.55 19.63 -9.69
CA ALA A 139 -19.93 19.22 -9.62
C ALA A 139 -20.57 19.65 -8.28
N PRO A 140 -21.86 20.05 -8.28
CA PRO A 140 -22.58 20.34 -7.04
C PRO A 140 -22.49 19.17 -6.04
N GLY A 141 -22.14 19.48 -4.80
CA GLY A 141 -22.01 18.49 -3.72
C GLY A 141 -20.64 17.77 -3.65
N ALA A 142 -19.69 18.04 -4.55
CA ALA A 142 -18.32 17.53 -4.39
C ALA A 142 -17.65 18.24 -3.19
N PRO A 143 -17.17 17.49 -2.17
CA PRO A 143 -16.68 18.09 -0.91
C PRO A 143 -15.24 18.56 -1.02
N ILE A 144 -14.98 19.53 -1.92
CA ILE A 144 -13.64 20.05 -2.17
C ILE A 144 -13.71 21.54 -2.58
N GLN A 145 -12.76 22.32 -2.12
CA GLN A 145 -12.62 23.71 -2.52
C GLN A 145 -11.90 23.84 -3.87
N GLN A 146 -12.37 24.73 -4.73
CA GLN A 146 -11.78 24.99 -6.04
C GLN A 146 -10.30 25.36 -5.95
N GLU A 147 -9.92 26.14 -4.95
CA GLU A 147 -8.53 26.53 -4.72
C GLU A 147 -7.62 25.32 -4.51
N ARG A 148 -8.07 24.28 -3.78
CA ARG A 148 -7.28 23.08 -3.56
C ARG A 148 -7.04 22.33 -4.87
N VAL A 149 -8.06 22.21 -5.72
CA VAL A 149 -7.92 21.58 -7.03
C VAL A 149 -6.93 22.37 -7.89
N ALA A 150 -7.13 23.69 -7.99
CA ALA A 150 -6.27 24.58 -8.78
C ALA A 150 -4.80 24.51 -8.33
N ARG A 151 -4.54 24.57 -7.02
CA ARG A 151 -3.17 24.50 -6.50
C ARG A 151 -2.54 23.11 -6.63
N THR A 152 -3.33 22.05 -6.60
CA THR A 152 -2.80 20.68 -6.88
C THR A 152 -2.39 20.56 -8.35
N LEU A 153 -3.10 21.21 -9.26
CA LEU A 153 -2.79 21.26 -10.69
C LEU A 153 -1.67 22.27 -11.04
N ALA A 154 -1.21 23.10 -10.11
CA ALA A 154 -0.21 24.16 -10.38
C ALA A 154 1.18 23.64 -10.79
N ILE A 155 1.46 22.35 -10.63
CA ILE A 155 2.63 21.70 -11.22
C ILE A 155 2.57 21.73 -12.76
N LEU A 156 1.37 21.81 -13.35
CA LEU A 156 1.11 21.93 -14.77
C LEU A 156 1.11 23.42 -15.12
N THR A 157 2.10 23.86 -15.89
CA THR A 157 2.27 25.29 -16.22
C THR A 157 1.73 25.56 -17.61
N PRO A 158 0.69 26.42 -17.77
CA PRO A 158 0.25 26.86 -19.10
C PRO A 158 1.38 27.48 -19.92
N GLY A 159 1.38 27.27 -21.22
CA GLY A 159 2.41 27.72 -22.14
C GLY A 159 3.66 26.83 -22.21
N LYS A 160 3.83 25.87 -21.32
CA LYS A 160 4.93 24.89 -21.37
C LYS A 160 4.50 23.56 -22.01
N PRO A 161 5.44 22.78 -22.56
CA PRO A 161 5.15 21.44 -23.04
C PRO A 161 4.56 20.57 -21.93
N LEU A 162 3.46 19.86 -22.23
CA LEU A 162 2.79 19.01 -21.27
C LEU A 162 3.58 17.71 -21.04
N ASN A 163 4.21 17.58 -19.86
CA ASN A 163 4.84 16.35 -19.47
C ASN A 163 3.80 15.38 -18.86
N ASN A 164 3.73 14.18 -19.42
CA ASN A 164 2.79 13.16 -19.00
C ASN A 164 2.99 12.69 -17.54
N ARG A 165 4.25 12.73 -17.03
CA ARG A 165 4.54 12.36 -15.64
C ARG A 165 3.94 13.38 -14.66
N ASP A 166 4.08 14.67 -14.96
CA ASP A 166 3.53 15.75 -14.13
C ASP A 166 2.00 15.76 -14.18
N TYR A 167 1.44 15.56 -15.40
CA TYR A 167 0.00 15.41 -15.58
C TYR A 167 -0.56 14.20 -14.80
N GLU A 168 0.07 13.04 -14.94
CA GLU A 168 -0.32 11.82 -14.24
C GLU A 168 -0.23 12.00 -12.72
N ARG A 169 0.87 12.59 -12.23
CA ARG A 169 1.06 12.90 -10.82
C ARG A 169 -0.05 13.84 -10.29
N ALA A 170 -0.33 14.93 -10.99
CA ALA A 170 -1.35 15.89 -10.60
C ALA A 170 -2.74 15.23 -10.51
N MET A 171 -3.13 14.46 -11.52
CA MET A 171 -4.41 13.76 -11.54
C MET A 171 -4.51 12.66 -10.48
N LEU A 172 -3.42 11.94 -10.21
CA LEU A 172 -3.39 10.93 -9.16
C LEU A 172 -3.45 11.56 -7.76
N LEU A 173 -2.76 12.69 -7.52
CA LEU A 173 -2.87 13.42 -6.27
C LEU A 173 -4.29 13.94 -6.02
N LEU A 174 -5.00 14.38 -7.06
CA LEU A 174 -6.41 14.72 -6.94
C LEU A 174 -7.28 13.49 -6.63
N SER A 175 -6.99 12.35 -7.28
CA SER A 175 -7.71 11.09 -7.04
C SER A 175 -7.49 10.52 -5.63
N ASP A 176 -6.37 10.89 -4.98
CA ASP A 176 -6.06 10.50 -3.60
C ASP A 176 -6.87 11.30 -2.55
N LEU A 177 -7.58 12.34 -2.97
CA LEU A 177 -8.43 13.12 -2.06
C LEU A 177 -9.78 12.41 -1.86
N PRO A 178 -10.13 12.05 -0.62
CA PRO A 178 -11.38 11.37 -0.33
C PRO A 178 -12.63 12.19 -0.69
N GLY A 179 -13.70 11.52 -1.08
CA GLY A 179 -15.00 12.13 -1.37
C GLY A 179 -15.14 12.75 -2.75
N ILE A 180 -14.11 12.71 -3.60
CA ILE A 180 -14.16 13.23 -4.96
C ILE A 180 -13.76 12.20 -6.01
N LYS A 181 -14.20 12.43 -7.25
CA LYS A 181 -13.84 11.65 -8.44
C LYS A 181 -13.39 12.61 -9.54
N PRO A 182 -12.08 12.93 -9.64
CA PRO A 182 -11.58 13.77 -10.72
C PRO A 182 -11.56 13.00 -12.04
N GLN A 183 -11.96 13.69 -13.11
CA GLN A 183 -11.87 13.26 -14.50
C GLN A 183 -11.24 14.38 -15.30
N SER A 184 -10.56 14.06 -16.40
CA SER A 184 -9.93 15.07 -17.24
C SER A 184 -10.07 14.72 -18.71
N ALA A 185 -10.17 15.77 -19.52
CA ALA A 185 -10.15 15.69 -20.97
C ALA A 185 -9.13 16.71 -21.50
N ILE A 186 -8.40 16.32 -22.54
CA ILE A 186 -7.51 17.22 -23.27
C ILE A 186 -8.24 17.57 -24.57
N THR A 187 -8.39 18.86 -24.85
CA THR A 187 -9.05 19.41 -26.04
C THR A 187 -8.09 20.29 -26.80
N VAL A 188 -8.42 20.59 -28.05
CA VAL A 188 -7.64 21.54 -28.87
C VAL A 188 -7.71 22.92 -28.20
N GLY A 189 -6.56 23.53 -27.97
CA GLY A 189 -6.46 24.88 -27.41
C GLY A 189 -6.64 25.98 -28.49
N ALA A 190 -6.81 27.21 -28.01
CA ALA A 190 -7.00 28.37 -28.89
C ALA A 190 -5.74 28.73 -29.71
N ALA A 191 -4.56 28.52 -29.17
CA ALA A 191 -3.28 28.74 -29.86
C ALA A 191 -2.87 27.50 -30.66
N SER A 192 -2.20 27.72 -31.81
CA SER A 192 -1.68 26.63 -32.63
C SER A 192 -0.68 25.79 -31.85
N GLY A 193 -0.88 24.48 -31.82
CA GLY A 193 -0.05 23.53 -31.05
C GLY A 193 -0.34 23.50 -29.56
N ALA A 194 -1.31 24.29 -29.06
CA ALA A 194 -1.74 24.23 -27.66
C ALA A 194 -2.87 23.20 -27.45
N SER A 195 -2.91 22.62 -26.27
CA SER A 195 -3.97 21.72 -25.83
C SER A 195 -4.49 22.18 -24.46
N ASP A 196 -5.80 22.41 -24.38
CA ASP A 196 -6.45 22.80 -23.13
C ASP A 196 -6.79 21.58 -22.27
N LEU A 197 -6.62 21.73 -20.97
CA LEU A 197 -6.95 20.70 -19.99
C LEU A 197 -8.25 21.05 -19.27
N LYS A 198 -9.29 20.26 -19.48
CA LYS A 198 -10.53 20.35 -18.74
C LYS A 198 -10.54 19.32 -17.62
N VAL A 199 -10.64 19.76 -16.36
CA VAL A 199 -10.73 18.90 -15.18
C VAL A 199 -12.12 19.02 -14.57
N GLN A 200 -12.83 17.89 -14.53
CA GLN A 200 -14.14 17.78 -13.89
C GLN A 200 -14.00 17.01 -12.57
N VAL A 201 -14.55 17.53 -11.49
CA VAL A 201 -14.49 16.94 -10.17
C VAL A 201 -15.90 16.55 -9.73
N GLY A 202 -16.21 15.26 -9.82
CA GLY A 202 -17.47 14.70 -9.33
C GLY A 202 -17.40 14.39 -7.83
N ALA A 203 -18.58 14.20 -7.21
CA ALA A 203 -18.70 13.70 -5.85
C ALA A 203 -18.61 12.17 -5.81
N ARG A 204 -18.09 11.63 -4.70
CA ARG A 204 -18.22 10.22 -4.27
C ARG A 204 -18.96 10.17 -2.95
N ASP A 205 -19.38 8.96 -2.55
CA ASP A 205 -19.99 8.74 -1.25
C ASP A 205 -19.06 9.26 -0.15
N ARG A 206 -19.62 10.14 0.70
CA ARG A 206 -18.87 10.78 1.78
C ARG A 206 -18.75 9.90 3.02
N VAL A 207 -19.72 9.03 3.25
CA VAL A 207 -19.76 8.16 4.42
C VAL A 207 -19.85 6.72 3.94
N ASN A 208 -18.87 5.93 4.34
CA ASN A 208 -18.82 4.50 4.11
C ASN A 208 -18.77 3.80 5.46
N TYR A 209 -19.62 2.84 5.70
CA TYR A 209 -19.60 2.04 6.91
C TYR A 209 -19.59 0.57 6.57
N GLY A 210 -19.01 -0.22 7.46
CA GLY A 210 -18.87 -1.64 7.28
C GLY A 210 -19.04 -2.40 8.58
N LEU A 211 -19.50 -3.63 8.46
CA LEU A 211 -19.57 -4.61 9.53
C LEU A 211 -18.76 -5.84 9.13
N GLU A 212 -17.97 -6.37 10.05
CA GLU A 212 -17.21 -7.60 9.88
C GLU A 212 -17.50 -8.52 11.06
N LEU A 213 -17.82 -9.77 10.78
CA LEU A 213 -17.91 -10.85 11.74
C LEU A 213 -16.84 -11.90 11.40
N ASP A 214 -16.02 -12.26 12.36
CA ASP A 214 -14.93 -13.23 12.18
C ASP A 214 -14.75 -14.14 13.41
N ASN A 215 -14.00 -15.24 13.22
CA ASN A 215 -13.58 -16.13 14.29
C ASN A 215 -12.07 -16.05 14.58
N PHE A 216 -11.45 -14.88 14.42
CA PHE A 216 -10.00 -14.67 14.52
C PHE A 216 -9.52 -14.48 15.96
N GLY A 217 -10.42 -14.42 16.93
CA GLY A 217 -10.09 -14.38 18.34
C GLY A 217 -9.59 -15.73 18.88
N THR A 218 -9.19 -15.72 20.15
CA THR A 218 -8.73 -16.94 20.85
C THR A 218 -9.84 -17.47 21.78
N ARG A 219 -9.67 -18.69 22.31
CA ARG A 219 -10.56 -19.25 23.31
C ARG A 219 -10.65 -18.39 24.57
N ASP A 220 -9.53 -17.78 24.94
CA ASP A 220 -9.37 -17.10 26.21
C ASP A 220 -9.80 -15.62 26.15
N SER A 221 -9.84 -15.04 24.94
CA SER A 221 -10.20 -13.62 24.71
C SER A 221 -11.51 -13.42 23.93
N GLY A 222 -12.26 -14.50 23.69
CA GLY A 222 -13.45 -14.51 22.83
C GLY A 222 -13.11 -14.85 21.38
N ARG A 223 -13.75 -15.92 20.86
CA ARG A 223 -13.46 -16.43 19.51
C ARG A 223 -14.09 -15.60 18.40
N LEU A 224 -15.39 -15.33 18.56
CA LEU A 224 -16.14 -14.53 17.61
C LEU A 224 -15.88 -13.05 17.88
N ARG A 225 -15.68 -12.28 16.82
CA ARG A 225 -15.48 -10.84 16.91
C ARG A 225 -16.40 -10.14 15.94
N LEU A 226 -17.04 -9.08 16.41
CA LEU A 226 -17.82 -8.17 15.61
C LEU A 226 -17.07 -6.84 15.52
N THR A 227 -16.78 -6.39 14.32
CA THR A 227 -16.12 -5.11 14.05
C THR A 227 -17.05 -4.20 13.26
N GLY A 228 -17.24 -2.99 13.74
CA GLY A 228 -17.88 -1.89 13.02
C GLY A 228 -16.84 -0.88 12.57
N SER A 229 -16.99 -0.37 11.36
CA SER A 229 -16.13 0.68 10.81
C SER A 229 -16.96 1.78 10.16
N LEU A 230 -16.50 3.02 10.27
CA LEU A 230 -17.05 4.18 9.61
C LEU A 230 -15.90 5.01 9.06
N ARG A 231 -15.99 5.38 7.78
CA ARG A 231 -15.09 6.32 7.13
C ARG A 231 -15.91 7.51 6.63
N TRP A 232 -15.52 8.70 7.06
CA TRP A 232 -16.11 9.94 6.61
C TRP A 232 -15.11 10.72 5.76
N ALA A 233 -15.35 10.72 4.47
CA ALA A 233 -14.51 11.37 3.46
C ALA A 233 -14.79 12.86 3.42
N SER A 234 -13.75 13.67 3.46
CA SER A 234 -13.78 15.13 3.40
C SER A 234 -14.79 15.78 4.36
N PRO A 235 -14.77 15.48 5.68
CA PRO A 235 -15.66 16.12 6.62
C PRO A 235 -15.53 17.66 6.61
N PHE A 236 -14.34 18.18 6.36
CA PHE A 236 -14.05 19.63 6.31
C PHE A 236 -13.78 20.15 4.88
N GLU A 237 -14.15 19.38 3.84
CA GLU A 237 -14.03 19.74 2.42
C GLU A 237 -12.60 20.09 1.96
N ARG A 238 -11.61 19.42 2.58
CA ARG A 238 -10.19 19.63 2.33
C ARG A 238 -9.48 18.41 1.71
N GLY A 239 -10.24 17.33 1.42
CA GLY A 239 -9.66 16.05 1.05
C GLY A 239 -9.09 15.31 2.26
N ASP A 240 -9.65 15.56 3.41
CA ASP A 240 -9.35 14.93 4.70
C ASP A 240 -10.21 13.67 4.92
N ASN A 241 -9.88 12.90 5.94
CA ASN A 241 -10.56 11.65 6.23
C ASN A 241 -10.68 11.45 7.75
N LEU A 242 -11.86 11.06 8.23
CA LEU A 242 -12.10 10.64 9.59
C LEU A 242 -12.50 9.16 9.58
N ASP A 243 -11.74 8.34 10.28
CA ASP A 243 -12.01 6.92 10.43
C ASP A 243 -12.35 6.59 11.88
N LEU A 244 -13.43 5.81 12.07
CA LEU A 244 -13.80 5.21 13.35
C LEU A 244 -13.86 3.70 13.18
N ARG A 245 -13.26 2.96 14.13
CA ARG A 245 -13.34 1.50 14.18
C ARG A 245 -13.61 1.05 15.61
N VAL A 246 -14.57 0.16 15.77
CA VAL A 246 -14.91 -0.48 17.05
C VAL A 246 -14.99 -1.98 16.87
N MET A 247 -14.54 -2.74 17.85
CA MET A 247 -14.58 -4.20 17.82
C MET A 247 -14.92 -4.72 19.21
N ALA A 248 -15.78 -5.73 19.26
CA ALA A 248 -16.09 -6.50 20.46
C ALA A 248 -15.94 -7.99 20.16
N ALA A 249 -15.28 -8.70 21.07
CA ALA A 249 -15.22 -10.15 21.03
C ALA A 249 -16.37 -10.77 21.85
N GLU A 250 -16.62 -12.05 21.60
CA GLU A 250 -17.60 -12.87 22.30
C GLU A 250 -17.46 -12.71 23.82
N GLY A 251 -18.59 -12.53 24.53
CA GLY A 251 -18.61 -12.30 25.98
C GLY A 251 -18.03 -10.95 26.43
N MET A 252 -17.76 -10.04 25.52
CA MET A 252 -17.07 -8.76 25.79
C MET A 252 -15.66 -8.94 26.40
N HIS A 253 -15.09 -10.16 26.31
CA HIS A 253 -13.75 -10.43 26.83
C HIS A 253 -12.65 -9.60 26.16
N THR A 254 -12.92 -9.04 24.98
CA THR A 254 -12.06 -8.06 24.35
C THR A 254 -12.90 -6.99 23.68
N ALA A 255 -12.58 -5.74 23.93
CA ALA A 255 -13.15 -4.58 23.24
C ALA A 255 -12.04 -3.66 22.76
N PHE A 256 -12.21 -3.11 21.56
CA PHE A 256 -11.27 -2.19 20.92
C PHE A 256 -12.03 -1.03 20.28
N GLY A 257 -11.48 0.17 20.40
CA GLY A 257 -11.95 1.35 19.71
C GLY A 257 -10.79 2.18 19.19
N ARG A 258 -10.92 2.73 17.99
CA ARG A 258 -9.97 3.67 17.39
C ARG A 258 -10.71 4.77 16.65
N ILE A 259 -10.26 6.01 16.85
CA ILE A 259 -10.60 7.15 16.02
C ILE A 259 -9.31 7.71 15.42
N SER A 260 -9.32 8.04 14.14
CA SER A 260 -8.17 8.66 13.49
C SER A 260 -8.63 9.69 12.46
N TYR A 261 -7.86 10.75 12.33
CA TYR A 261 -8.08 11.82 11.38
C TYR A 261 -6.81 12.04 10.57
N GLU A 262 -6.96 12.20 9.26
CA GLU A 262 -5.87 12.48 8.34
C GLU A 262 -6.26 13.63 7.41
N SER A 263 -5.34 14.57 7.17
CA SER A 263 -5.57 15.72 6.30
C SER A 263 -4.36 15.95 5.37
N PRO A 264 -4.60 16.33 4.11
CA PRO A 264 -3.52 16.76 3.23
C PRO A 264 -2.98 18.12 3.66
N VAL A 265 -1.66 18.25 3.66
CA VAL A 265 -0.94 19.49 3.99
C VAL A 265 -0.20 19.98 2.74
N GLY A 266 -0.46 21.24 2.37
CA GLY A 266 0.00 21.72 1.07
C GLY A 266 -0.67 21.01 -0.09
N TYR A 267 0.02 20.92 -1.23
CA TYR A 267 -0.56 20.44 -2.50
C TYR A 267 0.32 19.40 -3.19
N SER A 268 1.45 19.05 -2.61
CA SER A 268 2.43 18.09 -3.15
C SER A 268 2.12 16.62 -2.83
N GLY A 269 1.03 16.38 -2.07
CA GLY A 269 0.61 15.05 -1.64
C GLY A 269 1.05 14.68 -0.22
N LEU A 270 1.67 15.60 0.56
CA LEU A 270 1.93 15.36 1.98
C LEU A 270 0.61 15.23 2.73
N ARG A 271 0.48 14.19 3.54
CA ARG A 271 -0.65 13.96 4.46
C ARG A 271 -0.12 13.85 5.88
N LEU A 272 -0.79 14.51 6.80
CA LEU A 272 -0.56 14.36 8.24
C LEU A 272 -1.78 13.73 8.87
N GLY A 273 -1.56 12.80 9.77
CA GLY A 273 -2.60 12.10 10.49
C GLY A 273 -2.30 11.97 11.97
N GLY A 274 -3.34 11.66 12.74
CA GLY A 274 -3.23 11.32 14.14
C GLY A 274 -4.39 10.42 14.56
N GLY A 275 -4.18 9.62 15.60
CA GLY A 275 -5.17 8.70 16.08
C GLY A 275 -5.09 8.45 17.57
N LEU A 276 -6.24 8.01 18.11
CA LEU A 276 -6.37 7.52 19.48
C LEU A 276 -7.00 6.14 19.42
N ALA A 277 -6.42 5.18 20.12
CA ALA A 277 -6.96 3.84 20.24
C ALA A 277 -6.97 3.38 21.69
N ARG A 278 -7.97 2.57 22.04
CA ARG A 278 -8.06 1.89 23.31
C ARG A 278 -8.46 0.43 23.10
N VAL A 279 -7.77 -0.46 23.76
CA VAL A 279 -8.13 -1.86 23.87
C VAL A 279 -8.26 -2.22 25.33
N GLN A 280 -9.26 -3.00 25.65
CA GLN A 280 -9.39 -3.64 26.95
C GLN A 280 -9.66 -5.12 26.74
N TYR A 281 -9.17 -5.94 27.67
CA TYR A 281 -9.32 -7.37 27.60
C TYR A 281 -9.44 -7.99 28.98
N GLU A 282 -10.12 -9.12 29.03
CA GLU A 282 -10.19 -10.05 30.13
C GLU A 282 -9.88 -11.45 29.59
N LEU A 283 -8.98 -12.19 30.23
CA LEU A 283 -8.65 -13.53 29.79
C LEU A 283 -9.35 -14.58 30.66
N GLY A 284 -10.11 -15.42 29.98
CA GLY A 284 -10.78 -16.57 30.57
C GLY A 284 -9.99 -17.88 30.46
N GLY A 285 -10.70 -19.00 30.37
CA GLY A 285 -10.14 -20.33 30.16
C GLY A 285 -9.18 -20.77 31.29
N PRO A 286 -7.97 -21.27 30.97
CA PRO A 286 -7.01 -21.71 31.96
C PRO A 286 -6.50 -20.62 32.92
N PHE A 287 -6.71 -19.35 32.52
CA PHE A 287 -6.24 -18.19 33.28
C PHE A 287 -7.32 -17.57 34.18
N ALA A 288 -8.59 -18.01 34.05
CA ALA A 288 -9.71 -17.43 34.77
C ALA A 288 -9.51 -17.33 36.28
N ALA A 289 -8.78 -18.27 36.88
CA ALA A 289 -8.47 -18.24 38.30
C ALA A 289 -7.62 -17.04 38.73
N LEU A 290 -6.83 -16.45 37.83
CA LEU A 290 -5.99 -15.27 38.10
C LEU A 290 -6.70 -13.97 37.74
N GLN A 291 -7.86 -14.04 37.11
CA GLN A 291 -8.66 -12.90 36.63
C GLN A 291 -7.77 -11.84 35.92
N PRO A 292 -7.03 -12.25 34.85
CA PRO A 292 -6.16 -11.31 34.18
C PRO A 292 -6.97 -10.35 33.30
N THR A 293 -6.77 -9.07 33.55
CA THR A 293 -7.35 -7.98 32.78
C THR A 293 -6.27 -7.05 32.27
N GLY A 294 -6.54 -6.28 31.24
CA GLY A 294 -5.62 -5.28 30.79
C GLY A 294 -6.26 -4.20 29.93
N VAL A 295 -5.59 -3.06 29.91
CA VAL A 295 -5.95 -1.89 29.13
C VAL A 295 -4.72 -1.38 28.40
N GLY A 296 -4.85 -1.18 27.09
CA GLY A 296 -3.87 -0.51 26.27
C GLY A 296 -4.46 0.76 25.65
N GLU A 297 -3.78 1.88 25.80
CA GLU A 297 -4.13 3.15 25.18
C GLU A 297 -2.99 3.59 24.27
N VAL A 298 -3.32 4.04 23.06
CA VAL A 298 -2.34 4.47 22.06
C VAL A 298 -2.75 5.83 21.52
N ALA A 299 -1.82 6.76 21.53
CA ALA A 299 -1.91 8.01 20.78
C ALA A 299 -0.81 8.02 19.73
N ASP A 300 -1.15 8.34 18.48
CA ASP A 300 -0.19 8.39 17.39
C ASP A 300 -0.34 9.63 16.51
N LEU A 301 0.79 10.07 15.96
CA LEU A 301 0.90 11.03 14.88
C LEU A 301 1.61 10.37 13.72
N SER A 302 1.22 10.68 12.49
CA SER A 302 1.81 10.07 11.30
C SER A 302 1.91 11.07 10.16
N PHE A 303 2.82 10.79 9.23
CA PHE A 303 2.87 11.46 7.94
C PHE A 303 3.07 10.45 6.81
N SER A 304 2.61 10.83 5.63
CA SER A 304 2.83 10.10 4.38
C SER A 304 3.10 11.08 3.25
N TYR A 305 4.17 10.83 2.46
CA TYR A 305 4.55 11.66 1.33
C TYR A 305 4.86 10.81 0.09
N PRO A 306 4.19 11.04 -1.05
CA PRO A 306 4.45 10.30 -2.28
C PRO A 306 5.72 10.81 -2.97
N LEU A 307 6.82 10.06 -2.85
CA LEU A 307 8.07 10.30 -3.59
C LEU A 307 7.86 10.03 -5.09
N ILE A 308 7.23 8.90 -5.41
CA ILE A 308 6.80 8.53 -6.77
C ILE A 308 5.31 8.28 -6.72
N ARG A 309 4.55 8.95 -7.61
CA ARG A 309 3.11 8.74 -7.75
C ARG A 309 2.76 8.63 -9.23
N GLN A 310 2.64 7.41 -9.73
CA GLN A 310 2.37 7.03 -11.11
C GLN A 310 1.40 5.84 -11.14
N ARG A 311 0.72 5.60 -12.26
CA ARG A 311 -0.24 4.47 -12.39
C ARG A 311 0.40 3.11 -12.15
N GLY A 312 1.66 2.95 -12.58
CA GLY A 312 2.37 1.68 -12.49
C GLY A 312 3.27 1.54 -11.27
N THR A 313 3.70 2.64 -10.65
CA THR A 313 4.66 2.63 -9.53
C THR A 313 4.37 3.74 -8.55
N ASN A 314 4.22 3.38 -7.30
CA ASN A 314 4.03 4.30 -6.19
C ASN A 314 5.10 4.05 -5.14
N LEU A 315 5.79 5.10 -4.70
CA LEU A 315 6.73 5.05 -3.59
C LEU A 315 6.37 6.13 -2.59
N PHE A 316 6.06 5.72 -1.38
CA PHE A 316 5.74 6.64 -0.28
C PHE A 316 6.82 6.60 0.79
N LEU A 317 7.22 7.77 1.25
CA LEU A 317 7.90 7.94 2.53
C LEU A 317 6.83 8.06 3.61
N ARG A 318 6.94 7.26 4.68
CA ARG A 318 6.01 7.25 5.80
C ARG A 318 6.78 7.36 7.11
N GLY A 319 6.18 7.99 8.08
CA GLY A 319 6.73 8.02 9.42
C GLY A 319 5.70 8.45 10.43
N GLY A 320 6.08 8.40 11.69
CA GLY A 320 5.19 8.75 12.77
C GLY A 320 5.86 8.64 14.13
N PHE A 321 5.10 9.04 15.11
CA PHE A 321 5.43 8.91 16.54
C PHE A 321 4.23 8.29 17.25
N ASP A 322 4.48 7.40 18.19
CA ASP A 322 3.45 6.80 19.03
C ASP A 322 3.80 6.85 20.52
N ASP A 323 2.76 6.91 21.37
CA ASP A 323 2.81 6.79 22.82
C ASP A 323 1.77 5.74 23.23
N LYS A 324 2.25 4.61 23.79
CA LYS A 324 1.44 3.48 24.22
C LYS A 324 1.51 3.38 25.74
N ARG A 325 0.36 3.36 26.40
CA ARG A 325 0.21 3.14 27.84
C ARG A 325 -0.48 1.82 28.06
N LEU A 326 0.17 0.94 28.78
CA LEU A 326 -0.25 -0.44 28.97
C LEU A 326 -0.41 -0.71 30.47
N THR A 327 -1.52 -1.31 30.83
CA THR A 327 -1.78 -1.73 32.22
C THR A 327 -2.28 -3.16 32.19
N ASP A 328 -1.58 -4.04 32.84
CA ASP A 328 -1.94 -5.45 33.02
C ASP A 328 -2.20 -5.71 34.49
N CYS A 329 -3.31 -6.36 34.82
CA CYS A 329 -3.71 -6.70 36.19
C CYS A 329 -3.97 -8.19 36.32
N PHE A 330 -3.60 -8.75 37.46
CA PHE A 330 -4.02 -10.06 37.91
C PHE A 330 -4.82 -9.85 39.20
N GLU A 331 -6.12 -9.63 39.05
CA GLU A 331 -7.01 -9.16 40.11
C GLU A 331 -7.03 -10.12 41.33
N ALA A 332 -6.99 -11.44 41.07
CA ALA A 332 -7.01 -12.45 42.13
C ALA A 332 -5.82 -12.38 43.10
N VAL A 333 -4.69 -11.78 42.68
CA VAL A 333 -3.48 -11.65 43.49
C VAL A 333 -3.09 -10.19 43.71
N GLY A 334 -3.90 -9.24 43.29
CA GLY A 334 -3.67 -7.81 43.45
C GLY A 334 -2.40 -7.30 42.74
N PHE A 335 -1.93 -8.01 41.71
CA PHE A 335 -0.72 -7.64 40.98
C PHE A 335 -1.07 -6.79 39.78
N ARG A 336 -0.40 -5.64 39.65
CA ARG A 336 -0.62 -4.70 38.54
C ARG A 336 0.72 -4.23 37.97
N THR A 337 0.85 -4.25 36.64
CA THR A 337 2.00 -3.71 35.93
C THR A 337 1.58 -2.59 35.00
N ARG A 338 2.27 -1.46 35.06
CA ARG A 338 2.07 -0.30 34.19
C ARG A 338 3.32 -0.05 33.38
N LYS A 339 3.14 0.03 32.07
CA LYS A 339 4.22 0.24 31.11
C LYS A 339 3.89 1.40 30.19
N ARG A 340 4.91 2.09 29.72
CA ARG A 340 4.78 3.08 28.66
C ARG A 340 5.82 2.78 27.58
N ILE A 341 5.36 2.71 26.34
CA ILE A 341 6.24 2.61 25.17
C ILE A 341 6.02 3.86 24.34
N HIS A 342 7.07 4.57 24.01
CA HIS A 342 7.01 5.70 23.10
C HIS A 342 8.14 5.61 22.09
N GLY A 343 7.88 5.99 20.84
CA GLY A 343 8.87 5.87 19.80
C GLY A 343 8.49 6.48 18.49
N ALA A 344 9.42 6.44 17.57
CA ALA A 344 9.29 6.97 16.23
C ALA A 344 9.50 5.88 15.18
N THR A 345 8.72 5.94 14.12
CA THR A 345 8.81 5.08 12.93
C THR A 345 9.24 5.90 11.73
N LEU A 346 10.12 5.35 10.91
CA LEU A 346 10.42 5.84 9.57
C LEU A 346 10.45 4.65 8.60
N GLY A 347 9.80 4.79 7.44
CA GLY A 347 9.69 3.69 6.50
C GLY A 347 9.35 4.13 5.09
N MET A 348 9.40 3.16 4.19
CA MET A 348 9.03 3.31 2.78
C MET A 348 8.04 2.23 2.38
N SER A 349 7.09 2.61 1.53
CA SER A 349 6.11 1.71 0.95
C SER A 349 6.17 1.81 -0.56
N LEU A 350 6.53 0.71 -1.22
CA LEU A 350 6.59 0.59 -2.69
C LEU A 350 5.44 -0.28 -3.17
N GLU A 351 4.72 0.21 -4.16
CA GLU A 351 3.71 -0.55 -4.91
C GLU A 351 4.05 -0.47 -6.39
N ARG A 352 4.07 -1.62 -7.06
CA ARG A 352 4.42 -1.69 -8.47
C ARG A 352 3.57 -2.69 -9.21
N ARG A 353 3.01 -2.25 -10.33
CA ARG A 353 2.41 -3.11 -11.36
C ARG A 353 3.40 -3.26 -12.50
N ASP A 354 3.62 -4.47 -12.96
CA ASP A 354 4.53 -4.77 -14.06
C ASP A 354 3.89 -5.78 -15.03
N ARG A 355 4.55 -5.97 -16.18
CA ARG A 355 4.12 -6.93 -17.22
C ARG A 355 5.00 -8.17 -17.28
N TRP A 356 5.90 -8.35 -16.32
CA TRP A 356 6.81 -9.49 -16.27
C TRP A 356 6.03 -10.80 -16.13
N ALA A 357 6.34 -11.80 -17.01
CA ALA A 357 5.77 -13.15 -16.99
C ALA A 357 4.22 -13.19 -16.90
N GLY A 358 3.54 -12.37 -17.70
CA GLY A 358 2.07 -12.29 -17.70
C GLY A 358 1.49 -11.18 -16.85
N GLY A 359 2.36 -10.42 -16.16
CA GLY A 359 1.98 -9.29 -15.33
C GLY A 359 1.80 -9.64 -13.87
N GLY A 360 1.98 -8.63 -13.02
CA GLY A 360 1.83 -8.81 -11.59
C GLY A 360 1.75 -7.51 -10.81
N TYR A 361 1.44 -7.65 -9.53
CA TYR A 361 1.44 -6.57 -8.55
C TYR A 361 2.39 -6.91 -7.41
N THR A 362 3.29 -6.00 -7.08
CA THR A 362 4.25 -6.14 -5.98
C THR A 362 4.01 -5.03 -4.97
N SER A 363 3.97 -5.38 -3.69
CA SER A 363 3.98 -4.46 -2.56
C SER A 363 5.16 -4.78 -1.65
N LEU A 364 5.88 -3.75 -1.23
CA LEU A 364 7.00 -3.85 -0.30
C LEU A 364 6.88 -2.73 0.72
N ASN A 365 6.89 -3.07 2.01
CA ASN A 365 6.90 -2.12 3.11
C ASN A 365 8.12 -2.39 3.99
N ALA A 366 9.00 -1.42 4.13
CA ALA A 366 10.15 -1.48 5.00
C ALA A 366 10.07 -0.35 6.02
N GLN A 367 10.23 -0.66 7.31
CA GLN A 367 10.18 0.34 8.36
C GLN A 367 11.19 0.05 9.48
N ALA A 368 11.78 1.09 9.99
CA ALA A 368 12.58 1.11 11.21
C ALA A 368 11.80 1.84 12.31
N TYR A 369 11.78 1.26 13.48
CA TYR A 369 11.20 1.83 14.69
C TYR A 369 12.29 1.98 15.74
N HIS A 370 12.35 3.13 16.39
CA HIS A 370 13.18 3.35 17.58
C HIS A 370 12.28 3.85 18.69
N GLY A 371 12.31 3.13 19.82
CA GLY A 371 11.45 3.44 20.96
C GLY A 371 12.10 3.15 22.28
N ARG A 372 11.38 3.51 23.33
CA ARG A 372 11.75 3.26 24.72
C ARG A 372 10.57 2.67 25.47
N LEU A 373 10.81 1.61 26.21
CA LEU A 373 9.91 1.02 27.19
C LEU A 373 10.31 1.50 28.58
N ASP A 374 9.37 2.07 29.30
CA ASP A 374 9.48 2.43 30.71
C ASP A 374 8.48 1.58 31.51
N ILE A 375 8.95 0.79 32.46
CA ILE A 375 8.14 0.06 33.44
C ILE A 375 7.94 0.97 34.65
N ARG A 376 6.67 1.22 35.03
CA ARG A 376 6.33 2.28 35.99
C ARG A 376 5.95 1.80 37.37
N ASP A 377 6.22 0.56 37.68
CA ASP A 377 6.00 -0.03 38.98
C ASP A 377 7.18 -0.93 39.41
N ALA A 378 7.53 -0.87 40.68
CA ALA A 378 8.73 -1.56 41.20
C ALA A 378 8.68 -3.08 41.06
N MET A 379 7.49 -3.68 41.13
CA MET A 379 7.35 -5.14 40.96
C MET A 379 7.52 -5.55 39.50
N GLY A 380 6.94 -4.80 38.55
CA GLY A 380 7.15 -5.03 37.15
C GLY A 380 8.61 -4.89 36.74
N GLU A 381 9.28 -3.84 37.22
CA GLU A 381 10.73 -3.63 37.02
C GLU A 381 11.56 -4.79 37.61
N LEU A 382 11.25 -5.24 38.85
CA LEU A 382 11.92 -6.38 39.47
C LEU A 382 11.78 -7.67 38.64
N PHE A 383 10.59 -7.93 38.08
CA PHE A 383 10.35 -9.11 37.24
C PHE A 383 10.96 -9.01 35.84
N ASP A 384 11.26 -7.81 35.36
CA ASP A 384 11.93 -7.62 34.07
C ASP A 384 13.47 -7.72 34.19
N ARG A 385 14.05 -7.50 35.36
CA ARG A 385 15.52 -7.48 35.57
C ARG A 385 16.17 -8.85 35.37
N PRO A 386 17.26 -8.90 34.59
CA PRO A 386 18.11 -10.09 34.52
C PRO A 386 18.72 -10.44 35.89
N PRO A 387 19.02 -11.73 36.18
CA PRO A 387 18.92 -12.87 35.27
C PRO A 387 17.54 -13.53 35.21
N PHE A 388 16.59 -13.12 36.03
CA PHE A 388 15.27 -13.77 36.09
C PHE A 388 14.29 -13.22 35.07
N GLY A 389 14.33 -11.94 34.81
CA GLY A 389 13.59 -11.28 33.71
C GLY A 389 14.37 -11.23 32.40
N TYR A 390 13.75 -10.68 31.37
CA TYR A 390 14.33 -10.61 30.04
C TYR A 390 14.94 -9.24 29.72
N GLY A 391 14.91 -8.27 30.65
CA GLY A 391 15.51 -6.95 30.49
C GLY A 391 14.91 -6.19 29.32
N THR A 392 13.58 -6.16 29.21
CA THR A 392 12.89 -5.50 28.10
C THR A 392 12.87 -3.99 28.25
N GLU A 393 12.98 -3.48 29.49
CA GLU A 393 13.00 -2.05 29.79
C GLU A 393 14.15 -1.31 29.08
N GLY A 394 13.91 -0.05 28.73
CA GLY A 394 14.89 0.83 28.08
C GLY A 394 14.66 1.01 26.59
N SER A 395 15.66 1.59 25.94
CA SER A 395 15.59 1.88 24.51
C SER A 395 15.81 0.62 23.66
N PHE A 396 15.06 0.53 22.58
CA PHE A 396 15.16 -0.55 21.60
C PHE A 396 14.92 -0.05 20.19
N SER A 397 15.41 -0.79 19.24
CA SER A 397 15.13 -0.57 17.82
C SER A 397 14.61 -1.86 17.20
N LYS A 398 13.74 -1.74 16.20
CA LYS A 398 13.34 -2.88 15.38
C LYS A 398 13.21 -2.48 13.92
N PHE A 399 13.56 -3.40 13.05
CA PHE A 399 13.34 -3.31 11.63
C PHE A 399 12.30 -4.33 11.22
N SER A 400 11.34 -3.91 10.40
CA SER A 400 10.29 -4.78 9.87
C SER A 400 10.23 -4.61 8.35
N LEU A 401 10.11 -5.74 7.65
CA LEU A 401 9.94 -5.80 6.20
C LEU A 401 8.72 -6.66 5.90
N GLN A 402 7.86 -6.18 5.01
CA GLN A 402 6.71 -6.91 4.49
C GLN A 402 6.78 -6.91 2.96
N PHE A 403 6.53 -8.05 2.37
CA PHE A 403 6.54 -8.27 0.93
C PHE A 403 5.28 -9.02 0.51
N ALA A 404 4.71 -8.62 -0.61
CA ALA A 404 3.64 -9.36 -1.27
C ALA A 404 3.77 -9.23 -2.79
N ARG A 405 3.59 -10.34 -3.51
CA ARG A 405 3.49 -10.36 -4.96
C ARG A 405 2.32 -11.23 -5.40
N LEU A 406 1.46 -10.67 -6.23
CA LEU A 406 0.47 -11.39 -7.00
C LEU A 406 0.98 -11.49 -8.44
N GLN A 407 1.23 -12.70 -8.93
CA GLN A 407 1.70 -12.99 -10.27
C GLN A 407 0.59 -13.67 -11.06
N TYR A 408 0.20 -13.12 -12.20
CA TYR A 408 -0.73 -13.78 -13.11
C TYR A 408 0.02 -14.83 -13.92
N LEU A 409 -0.45 -16.08 -13.87
CA LEU A 409 0.14 -17.22 -14.60
C LEU A 409 -0.67 -17.56 -15.85
N ALA A 410 -1.99 -17.40 -15.76
CA ALA A 410 -2.96 -17.63 -16.83
C ALA A 410 -4.23 -16.80 -16.54
N PRO A 411 -5.20 -16.69 -17.47
CA PRO A 411 -6.39 -15.85 -17.30
C PRO A 411 -7.21 -16.10 -16.02
N LYS A 412 -7.16 -17.32 -15.47
CA LYS A 412 -7.87 -17.70 -14.24
C LYS A 412 -6.94 -18.18 -13.13
N LEU A 413 -5.64 -18.20 -13.37
CA LEU A 413 -4.67 -18.75 -12.43
C LEU A 413 -3.66 -17.69 -12.03
N SER A 414 -3.47 -17.50 -10.73
CA SER A 414 -2.46 -16.59 -10.19
C SER A 414 -1.74 -17.24 -9.01
N LEU A 415 -0.50 -16.82 -8.81
CA LEU A 415 0.33 -17.17 -7.67
C LEU A 415 0.49 -15.95 -6.77
N PHE A 416 0.10 -16.08 -5.53
CA PHE A 416 0.40 -15.10 -4.50
C PHE A 416 1.56 -15.60 -3.65
N VAL A 417 2.56 -14.76 -3.45
CA VAL A 417 3.66 -14.99 -2.51
C VAL A 417 3.74 -13.77 -1.61
N GLY A 418 3.67 -13.99 -0.31
CA GLY A 418 3.74 -12.93 0.67
C GLY A 418 4.53 -13.35 1.89
N GLY A 419 4.94 -12.36 2.68
CA GLY A 419 5.64 -12.62 3.91
C GLY A 419 6.08 -11.37 4.63
N GLY A 420 6.68 -11.58 5.80
CA GLY A 420 7.21 -10.52 6.62
C GLY A 420 8.37 -11.00 7.48
N MET A 421 9.20 -10.06 7.90
CA MET A 421 10.27 -10.31 8.86
C MET A 421 10.36 -9.17 9.86
N GLN A 422 10.84 -9.50 11.04
CA GLN A 422 11.21 -8.54 12.08
C GLN A 422 12.58 -8.89 12.64
N ARG A 423 13.36 -7.87 12.92
CA ARG A 423 14.64 -7.96 13.62
C ARG A 423 14.66 -6.91 14.71
N ALA A 424 14.96 -7.33 15.94
CA ALA A 424 15.05 -6.47 17.10
C ALA A 424 16.52 -6.23 17.51
N SER A 425 16.79 -5.17 18.28
CA SER A 425 18.11 -4.86 18.82
C SER A 425 18.31 -5.40 20.23
N LYS A 426 17.25 -5.86 20.87
CA LYS A 426 17.21 -6.46 22.22
C LYS A 426 15.89 -7.18 22.43
N ASN A 427 15.71 -7.79 23.61
CA ASN A 427 14.43 -8.38 24.00
C ASN A 427 13.32 -7.32 24.02
N LEU A 428 12.21 -7.61 23.35
CA LEU A 428 11.06 -6.73 23.24
C LEU A 428 9.98 -7.08 24.26
N ASP A 429 9.23 -6.07 24.64
CA ASP A 429 7.94 -6.29 25.29
C ASP A 429 6.99 -7.05 24.36
N THR A 430 6.07 -7.81 24.92
CA THR A 430 5.10 -8.65 24.21
C THR A 430 4.30 -7.87 23.15
N TYR A 431 4.02 -6.59 23.39
CA TYR A 431 3.30 -5.71 22.46
C TYR A 431 4.09 -5.31 21.20
N GLU A 432 5.41 -5.51 21.21
CA GLU A 432 6.30 -5.17 20.09
C GLU A 432 6.78 -6.40 19.30
N LYS A 433 6.42 -7.62 19.73
CA LYS A 433 6.83 -8.88 19.12
C LYS A 433 6.04 -9.21 17.85
N LEU A 434 6.67 -9.92 16.94
CA LEU A 434 6.03 -10.49 15.74
C LEU A 434 5.24 -11.75 16.10
N SER A 435 3.98 -11.82 15.69
CA SER A 435 3.14 -13.03 15.83
C SER A 435 3.31 -13.97 14.65
N LEU A 436 3.58 -15.25 14.90
CA LEU A 436 3.79 -16.26 13.87
C LEU A 436 2.54 -17.12 13.58
N GLY A 437 1.53 -17.14 14.46
CA GLY A 437 0.29 -17.91 14.26
C GLY A 437 -0.93 -17.03 14.03
N GLY A 438 -1.92 -17.56 13.33
CA GLY A 438 -3.20 -16.91 13.10
C GLY A 438 -3.58 -16.75 11.63
N PRO A 439 -4.75 -16.17 11.34
CA PRO A 439 -5.31 -16.07 9.98
C PRO A 439 -4.48 -15.21 9.02
N LYS A 440 -3.62 -14.32 9.55
CA LYS A 440 -2.70 -13.46 8.77
C LYS A 440 -1.23 -13.90 8.84
N ALA A 441 -0.97 -15.09 9.41
CA ALA A 441 0.35 -15.68 9.55
C ALA A 441 0.26 -17.18 9.19
N VAL A 442 0.74 -18.10 10.03
CA VAL A 442 0.56 -19.55 9.78
C VAL A 442 -0.84 -19.97 10.22
N ARG A 443 -1.75 -20.16 9.25
CA ARG A 443 -3.20 -20.38 9.47
C ARG A 443 -3.54 -21.68 10.18
N ALA A 444 -2.62 -22.63 10.22
CA ALA A 444 -2.82 -23.88 10.96
C ALA A 444 -2.74 -23.73 12.50
N TYR A 445 -2.38 -22.53 12.99
CA TYR A 445 -2.19 -22.23 14.41
C TYR A 445 -3.11 -21.12 14.90
N ALA A 446 -3.31 -21.05 16.22
CA ALA A 446 -4.11 -19.99 16.83
C ALA A 446 -3.46 -18.61 16.63
N THR A 447 -4.28 -17.59 16.69
CA THR A 447 -3.81 -16.21 16.78
C THR A 447 -2.92 -16.07 18.02
N GLY A 448 -1.66 -15.58 17.87
CA GLY A 448 -0.71 -15.42 18.95
C GLY A 448 -0.07 -16.70 19.50
N GLU A 449 -0.14 -17.79 18.76
CA GLU A 449 0.49 -19.06 19.18
C GLU A 449 1.96 -18.87 19.57
N VAL A 450 2.72 -18.13 18.78
CA VAL A 450 4.12 -17.78 19.06
C VAL A 450 4.35 -16.31 18.77
N LEU A 451 4.97 -15.63 19.75
CA LEU A 451 5.44 -14.24 19.63
C LEU A 451 6.96 -14.25 19.68
N VAL A 452 7.61 -13.56 18.74
CA VAL A 452 9.06 -13.57 18.56
C VAL A 452 9.61 -12.15 18.46
N ASP A 453 10.83 -11.95 18.95
CA ASP A 453 11.58 -10.71 18.78
C ASP A 453 12.17 -10.66 17.37
N ASP A 454 12.77 -11.77 16.96
CA ASP A 454 13.39 -11.96 15.65
C ASP A 454 12.70 -13.10 14.92
N GLY A 455 12.29 -12.87 13.69
CA GLY A 455 11.64 -13.92 12.93
C GLY A 455 11.15 -13.50 11.56
N TRP A 456 10.66 -14.49 10.85
CA TRP A 456 10.04 -14.32 9.52
C TRP A 456 8.81 -15.23 9.39
N LEU A 457 7.92 -14.82 8.53
CA LEU A 457 6.79 -15.61 8.06
C LEU A 457 6.66 -15.49 6.54
N ALA A 458 6.19 -16.54 5.89
CA ALA A 458 5.95 -16.58 4.45
C ALA A 458 4.68 -17.38 4.16
N THR A 459 3.97 -16.97 3.13
CA THR A 459 2.82 -17.66 2.56
C THR A 459 2.93 -17.74 1.05
N MET A 460 2.53 -18.86 0.49
CA MET A 460 2.39 -19.07 -0.94
C MET A 460 0.99 -19.61 -1.23
N GLU A 461 0.27 -18.99 -2.18
CA GLU A 461 -1.08 -19.40 -2.54
C GLU A 461 -1.21 -19.54 -4.04
N LEU A 462 -1.66 -20.69 -4.50
CA LEU A 462 -2.10 -20.89 -5.87
C LEU A 462 -3.60 -20.62 -5.92
N ARG A 463 -3.99 -19.55 -6.62
CA ARG A 463 -5.34 -19.01 -6.68
C ARG A 463 -5.97 -19.30 -8.03
N PHE A 464 -7.18 -19.83 -8.02
CA PHE A 464 -7.98 -20.12 -9.21
C PHE A 464 -9.29 -19.33 -9.18
N ALA A 465 -9.47 -18.41 -10.14
CA ALA A 465 -10.70 -17.66 -10.32
C ALA A 465 -11.79 -18.57 -10.94
N LEU A 466 -12.62 -19.15 -10.09
CA LEU A 466 -13.73 -20.02 -10.52
C LEU A 466 -14.79 -19.20 -11.26
N ARG A 467 -15.14 -18.03 -10.69
CA ARG A 467 -16.04 -17.01 -11.23
C ARG A 467 -15.45 -15.62 -10.98
N PRO A 468 -15.98 -14.55 -11.58
CA PRO A 468 -15.51 -13.19 -11.33
C PRO A 468 -15.55 -12.76 -9.85
N ASP A 469 -16.48 -13.32 -9.08
CA ASP A 469 -16.71 -13.05 -7.66
C ASP A 469 -16.17 -14.14 -6.72
N THR A 470 -15.60 -15.25 -7.26
CA THR A 470 -15.26 -16.44 -6.47
C THR A 470 -13.86 -16.95 -6.83
N THR A 471 -12.97 -16.96 -5.85
CA THR A 471 -11.61 -17.48 -5.98
C THR A 471 -11.40 -18.65 -5.01
N LEU A 472 -10.97 -19.79 -5.52
CA LEU A 472 -10.47 -20.91 -4.73
C LEU A 472 -8.95 -20.80 -4.62
N PHE A 473 -8.37 -21.19 -3.51
CA PHE A 473 -6.92 -21.22 -3.37
C PHE A 473 -6.43 -22.37 -2.52
N ALA A 474 -5.27 -22.91 -2.89
CA ALA A 474 -4.48 -23.79 -2.06
C ALA A 474 -3.27 -23.01 -1.54
N PHE A 475 -2.88 -23.24 -0.29
CA PHE A 475 -1.82 -22.47 0.34
C PHE A 475 -0.85 -23.30 1.15
N PHE A 476 0.35 -22.76 1.31
CA PHE A 476 1.37 -23.21 2.24
C PHE A 476 1.91 -22.02 3.03
N ASP A 477 1.90 -22.16 4.35
CA ASP A 477 2.39 -21.15 5.29
C ASP A 477 3.59 -21.69 6.06
N ALA A 478 4.62 -20.87 6.25
CA ALA A 478 5.78 -21.20 7.06
C ALA A 478 6.25 -19.98 7.85
N ALA A 479 6.70 -20.21 9.08
CA ALA A 479 7.29 -19.17 9.91
C ALA A 479 8.36 -19.77 10.83
N ARG A 480 9.34 -18.95 11.16
CA ARG A 480 10.36 -19.27 12.16
C ARG A 480 10.79 -18.00 12.88
N GLY A 481 11.11 -18.13 14.16
CA GLY A 481 11.68 -17.03 14.91
C GLY A 481 12.07 -17.42 16.33
N ASP A 482 12.82 -16.51 16.93
CA ASP A 482 13.32 -16.61 18.28
C ASP A 482 12.43 -15.78 19.21
N GLN A 483 11.91 -16.41 20.27
CA GLN A 483 10.98 -15.76 21.19
C GLN A 483 11.63 -14.58 21.92
N PHE A 484 12.93 -14.65 22.13
CA PHE A 484 13.75 -13.60 22.71
C PHE A 484 15.02 -13.41 21.89
N HIS A 485 15.44 -12.18 21.71
CA HIS A 485 16.67 -11.81 21.02
C HIS A 485 17.90 -12.29 21.81
N GLU A 486 17.86 -12.12 23.13
CA GLU A 486 18.87 -12.60 24.08
C GLU A 486 18.19 -13.52 25.11
N PRO A 487 18.29 -14.86 24.97
CA PRO A 487 17.77 -15.81 25.94
C PRO A 487 18.51 -15.67 27.29
N ARG A 488 17.84 -16.03 28.39
CA ARG A 488 18.47 -16.09 29.71
C ARG A 488 19.42 -17.30 29.78
N PRO A 489 20.45 -17.26 30.64
CA PRO A 489 21.45 -18.32 30.70
C PRO A 489 20.91 -19.73 30.98
N PHE A 490 19.73 -19.84 31.58
CA PHE A 490 19.07 -21.11 31.91
C PHE A 490 17.87 -21.45 31.04
N ASP A 491 17.59 -20.65 30.01
CA ASP A 491 16.59 -20.98 29.01
C ASP A 491 17.14 -22.05 28.07
N GLY A 492 16.27 -22.98 27.69
CA GLY A 492 16.56 -23.90 26.59
C GLY A 492 16.38 -23.21 25.21
N ASP A 493 16.29 -24.03 24.16
CA ASP A 493 15.98 -23.51 22.81
C ASP A 493 14.58 -22.89 22.79
N LEU A 494 14.53 -21.58 22.61
CA LEU A 494 13.32 -20.78 22.49
C LEU A 494 12.98 -20.44 21.03
N SER A 495 13.72 -20.99 20.06
CA SER A 495 13.38 -20.92 18.65
C SER A 495 12.10 -21.72 18.36
N ARG A 496 11.25 -21.19 17.50
CA ARG A 496 10.00 -21.83 17.09
C ARG A 496 9.85 -21.82 15.59
N SER A 497 9.39 -22.96 15.05
CA SER A 497 9.08 -23.11 13.63
C SER A 497 7.65 -23.60 13.48
N LEU A 498 6.84 -22.91 12.70
CA LEU A 498 5.46 -23.24 12.39
C LEU A 498 5.34 -23.49 10.90
N ARG A 499 4.62 -24.55 10.49
CA ARG A 499 4.29 -24.84 9.10
C ARG A 499 2.88 -25.38 9.00
N GLY A 500 2.23 -25.08 7.90
CA GLY A 500 0.92 -25.63 7.60
C GLY A 500 0.53 -25.39 6.16
N HIS A 501 -0.40 -26.17 5.70
CA HIS A 501 -0.99 -26.08 4.36
C HIS A 501 -2.51 -26.09 4.45
N GLY A 502 -3.16 -25.71 3.37
CA GLY A 502 -4.62 -25.71 3.40
C GLY A 502 -5.27 -25.27 2.10
N LEU A 503 -6.58 -25.16 2.18
CA LEU A 503 -7.44 -24.72 1.11
C LEU A 503 -8.30 -23.55 1.60
N GLY A 504 -8.71 -22.68 0.68
CA GLY A 504 -9.60 -21.59 1.02
C GLY A 504 -10.45 -21.12 -0.15
N LEU A 505 -11.40 -20.29 0.21
CA LEU A 505 -12.37 -19.68 -0.69
C LEU A 505 -12.46 -18.18 -0.35
N ASN A 506 -12.36 -17.34 -1.36
CA ASN A 506 -12.76 -15.94 -1.28
C ASN A 506 -13.97 -15.74 -2.19
N TRP A 507 -15.06 -15.25 -1.63
CA TRP A 507 -16.23 -14.84 -2.37
C TRP A 507 -16.51 -13.37 -2.07
N SER A 508 -16.56 -12.55 -3.13
CA SER A 508 -16.75 -11.10 -2.99
C SER A 508 -17.65 -10.58 -4.09
N LYS A 509 -18.82 -10.09 -3.71
CA LYS A 509 -19.71 -9.39 -4.62
C LYS A 509 -19.55 -7.90 -4.40
N PRO A 510 -19.08 -7.11 -5.42
CA PRO A 510 -18.88 -5.68 -5.28
C PRO A 510 -20.10 -4.96 -4.70
N GLY A 511 -19.88 -4.09 -3.71
CA GLY A 511 -20.93 -3.34 -3.02
C GLY A 511 -21.84 -4.17 -2.09
N ASN A 512 -21.49 -5.41 -1.81
CA ASN A 512 -22.29 -6.28 -0.94
C ASN A 512 -21.47 -6.96 0.15
N VAL A 513 -21.32 -8.27 0.04
CA VAL A 513 -20.72 -9.11 1.09
C VAL A 513 -19.45 -9.75 0.57
N THR A 514 -18.40 -9.74 1.38
CA THR A 514 -17.20 -10.52 1.17
C THR A 514 -17.12 -11.62 2.22
N VAL A 515 -16.87 -12.85 1.78
CA VAL A 515 -16.68 -14.02 2.63
C VAL A 515 -15.32 -14.62 2.36
N ASN A 516 -14.53 -14.78 3.41
CA ASN A 516 -13.26 -15.48 3.38
C ASN A 516 -13.36 -16.74 4.24
N LEU A 517 -12.91 -17.86 3.72
CA LEU A 517 -12.88 -19.14 4.40
C LEU A 517 -11.54 -19.81 4.16
N SER A 518 -10.94 -20.37 5.20
CA SER A 518 -9.75 -21.21 5.06
C SER A 518 -9.75 -22.36 6.05
N VAL A 519 -9.35 -23.53 5.58
CA VAL A 519 -9.13 -24.74 6.37
C VAL A 519 -7.65 -25.09 6.26
N ALA A 520 -6.97 -25.20 7.40
CA ALA A 520 -5.52 -25.37 7.48
C ALA A 520 -5.13 -26.58 8.34
N TRP A 521 -4.21 -27.38 7.84
CA TRP A 521 -3.59 -28.51 8.53
C TRP A 521 -2.17 -28.16 8.96
N ARG A 522 -1.78 -28.61 10.13
CA ARG A 522 -0.41 -28.47 10.65
C ARG A 522 0.50 -29.54 10.10
N ASP A 523 1.73 -29.13 9.76
CA ASP A 523 2.79 -30.04 9.31
C ASP A 523 3.81 -30.35 10.43
N THR A 524 3.74 -29.63 11.54
CA THR A 524 4.63 -29.80 12.69
C THR A 524 3.83 -30.03 13.97
N ALA A 525 4.32 -30.91 14.83
CA ALA A 525 3.72 -31.22 16.14
C ALA A 525 4.02 -30.15 17.21
N ALA A 526 4.16 -28.87 16.83
CA ALA A 526 4.47 -27.81 17.76
C ALA A 526 3.38 -27.67 18.82
N GLY A 527 3.76 -27.44 20.06
CA GLY A 527 2.89 -27.30 21.21
C GLY A 527 1.79 -26.27 20.98
N VAL A 528 0.59 -26.61 21.39
CA VAL A 528 -0.62 -25.86 21.15
C VAL A 528 -0.99 -25.13 22.41
N THR A 529 -1.10 -23.80 22.34
CA THR A 529 -1.51 -22.95 23.45
C THR A 529 -3.04 -22.82 23.59
N ASP A 530 -3.80 -23.14 22.53
CA ASP A 530 -5.26 -22.93 22.43
C ASP A 530 -6.11 -24.04 23.14
N GLY A 531 -5.57 -24.75 24.13
CA GLY A 531 -6.36 -25.66 24.99
C GLY A 531 -7.21 -26.73 24.29
N GLY A 532 -7.08 -26.89 22.99
CA GLY A 532 -7.73 -27.88 22.16
C GLY A 532 -6.96 -28.04 20.87
N ASP A 533 -6.47 -29.24 20.63
CA ASP A 533 -5.73 -29.57 19.43
C ASP A 533 -6.65 -29.61 18.19
N ARG A 534 -6.93 -28.42 17.63
CA ARG A 534 -7.73 -28.29 16.42
C ARG A 534 -6.85 -28.44 15.19
N ASN A 535 -6.93 -29.60 14.60
CA ASN A 535 -6.31 -29.91 13.32
C ASN A 535 -7.28 -30.77 12.49
N PRO A 536 -7.91 -30.25 11.43
CA PRO A 536 -7.69 -28.92 10.82
C PRO A 536 -8.25 -27.74 11.62
N ARG A 537 -7.67 -26.56 11.40
CA ARG A 537 -8.16 -25.29 11.91
C ARG A 537 -8.96 -24.57 10.82
N LEU A 538 -10.10 -24.02 11.22
CA LEU A 538 -10.99 -23.25 10.36
C LEU A 538 -10.92 -21.77 10.75
N TYR A 539 -10.65 -20.90 9.77
CA TYR A 539 -10.82 -19.47 9.88
C TYR A 539 -11.84 -18.97 8.86
N TRP A 540 -12.67 -18.04 9.28
CA TRP A 540 -13.64 -17.41 8.39
C TRP A 540 -13.87 -15.95 8.80
N SER A 541 -14.22 -15.12 7.82
CA SER A 541 -14.74 -13.77 8.02
C SER A 541 -15.85 -13.46 7.03
N ILE A 542 -16.82 -12.67 7.46
CA ILE A 542 -17.89 -12.12 6.66
C ILE A 542 -17.88 -10.62 6.84
N GLN A 543 -17.75 -9.89 5.75
CA GLN A 543 -17.74 -8.43 5.72
C GLN A 543 -18.90 -7.92 4.88
N LYS A 544 -19.57 -6.87 5.33
CA LYS A 544 -20.61 -6.12 4.60
C LYS A 544 -20.23 -4.65 4.58
N ALA A 545 -20.09 -4.08 3.39
CA ALA A 545 -19.96 -2.65 3.17
C ALA A 545 -21.32 -2.04 2.80
N PHE A 546 -21.56 -0.78 3.19
CA PHE A 546 -22.80 -0.04 2.95
C PHE A 546 -22.48 1.33 2.38
#